data_237a0234387ea99f542e4c579a93b52c
#
_entry.id   237a0234387ea99f542e4c579a93b52c
#
_cell.length_a   1.000
_cell.length_b   1.000
_cell.length_c   1.000
_cell.angle_alpha   90.00
_cell.angle_beta   90.00
_cell.angle_gamma   90.00
#
_symmetry.space_group_name_H-M   'P 1'
#
loop_
_entity.id
_entity.type
_entity.pdbx_description
1 polymer ?
#
loop_
_entity_poly.entity_id
_entity_poly.type
_entity_poly.pdbx_seq_one_letter_code
_entity_poly.pdbx_strand_id
1 'polypeptide(L)'
;MLQVPVREHTNVASTKAVILVGGPSRGTRFRPLSLDVPKPLFEVAGHPIINHCLKALAKIPDIHEVILIGYYDESVFRDFIKDSSKEFPQFRIQYLREYTALGTAGGLYHFRDAILKGKPERIFVLNADVCCSFPLGEMLRLFEEKDAEAVILGTRVHNDAATNFGCIVSDSHTKRVLHYVEKPESHISNLINCGVYLFATECIFPSIRSTIKRRTTRPRLLSYPSSDNLESSFVATNEESEHNEVLRLEQDILSDLADSNRFFVHETKDFWRQIKTAGSAVPANALYLQKAFQAQSDELAAPSASIVPPVYIHPSAVVDPTAKLGPNVSIGPRVVVGAGARIKDSIVLEDVEIKHDACVMHSIIGWSSRVGAWARVEGTPIPMASHSTSIVKNGIKVQSITILGKECGVGDEVRVQNCVCLPYKELKRDVANEVIM
;
A
#
# COMPACT_ATOMS: atom_id res chain seq x y z
N MET A 1 -4.00 32.27 -51.52
CA MET A 1 -3.84 32.46 -50.07
C MET A 1 -4.39 31.21 -49.37
N LEU A 2 -3.51 30.30 -49.01
CA LEU A 2 -3.87 29.10 -48.27
C LEU A 2 -3.88 29.46 -46.77
N GLN A 3 -5.03 29.42 -46.14
CA GLN A 3 -5.17 29.57 -44.68
C GLN A 3 -4.65 28.29 -44.05
N VAL A 4 -3.54 28.42 -43.32
CA VAL A 4 -3.02 27.38 -42.40
C VAL A 4 -3.98 27.32 -41.21
N PRO A 5 -4.52 26.13 -40.83
CA PRO A 5 -5.37 26.03 -39.66
C PRO A 5 -4.50 26.29 -38.41
N VAL A 6 -4.83 27.31 -37.66
CA VAL A 6 -4.31 27.54 -36.32
C VAL A 6 -4.79 26.37 -35.47
N ARG A 7 -3.88 25.49 -35.09
CA ARG A 7 -4.12 24.52 -34.01
C ARG A 7 -4.33 25.31 -32.73
N GLU A 8 -5.57 25.42 -32.29
CA GLU A 8 -5.86 25.77 -30.90
C GLU A 8 -5.15 24.76 -30.02
N HIS A 9 -4.03 25.15 -29.45
CA HIS A 9 -3.45 24.49 -28.29
C HIS A 9 -4.45 24.70 -27.15
N THR A 10 -5.37 23.75 -26.95
CA THR A 10 -6.03 23.59 -25.66
C THR A 10 -4.90 23.35 -24.67
N ASN A 11 -4.68 24.31 -23.81
CA ASN A 11 -3.67 24.27 -22.76
C ASN A 11 -4.16 23.25 -21.71
N VAL A 12 -3.95 21.96 -22.01
CA VAL A 12 -4.30 20.87 -21.09
C VAL A 12 -3.27 20.94 -19.96
N ALA A 13 -3.74 21.20 -18.77
CA ALA A 13 -2.92 21.34 -17.57
C ALA A 13 -2.05 20.09 -17.38
N SER A 14 -0.73 20.24 -17.47
CA SER A 14 0.20 19.12 -17.37
C SER A 14 0.19 18.52 -15.97
N THR A 15 -0.02 17.19 -15.88
CA THR A 15 -0.09 16.44 -14.63
C THR A 15 1.02 15.39 -14.55
N LYS A 16 1.68 15.27 -13.41
CA LYS A 16 2.58 14.15 -13.10
C LYS A 16 2.07 13.35 -11.91
N ALA A 17 2.64 12.15 -11.72
CA ALA A 17 2.37 11.34 -10.54
C ALA A 17 3.66 10.98 -9.82
N VAL A 18 3.60 10.99 -8.51
CA VAL A 18 4.64 10.52 -7.61
C VAL A 18 4.10 9.41 -6.74
N ILE A 19 4.76 8.27 -6.70
CA ILE A 19 4.41 7.15 -5.83
C ILE A 19 5.51 6.99 -4.78
N LEU A 20 5.14 7.09 -3.51
CA LEU A 20 6.06 6.97 -2.38
C LEU A 20 6.14 5.49 -1.97
N VAL A 21 7.23 4.83 -2.37
CA VAL A 21 7.40 3.38 -2.18
C VAL A 21 8.04 3.00 -0.83
N GLY A 22 8.55 3.99 -0.08
CA GLY A 22 9.19 3.76 1.21
C GLY A 22 10.53 3.05 1.12
N GLY A 23 10.88 2.29 2.16
CA GLY A 23 12.18 1.61 2.23
C GLY A 23 12.21 0.39 3.14
N PRO A 24 13.30 -0.40 3.12
CA PRO A 24 13.40 -1.69 3.81
C PRO A 24 13.31 -1.56 5.33
N SER A 25 13.85 -0.50 5.92
CA SER A 25 13.82 -0.26 7.37
C SER A 25 12.42 -0.02 7.93
N ARG A 26 11.48 0.43 7.10
CA ARG A 26 10.09 0.73 7.49
C ARG A 26 9.10 -0.39 7.15
N GLY A 27 9.51 -1.39 6.38
CA GLY A 27 8.70 -2.56 6.00
C GLY A 27 8.72 -3.72 7.01
N THR A 28 9.29 -3.55 8.20
CA THR A 28 9.51 -4.62 9.17
C THR A 28 8.23 -5.32 9.63
N ARG A 29 7.12 -4.61 9.71
CA ARG A 29 5.80 -5.19 10.04
C ARG A 29 5.23 -6.11 8.96
N PHE A 30 5.80 -6.10 7.76
CA PHE A 30 5.40 -6.97 6.66
C PHE A 30 6.27 -8.25 6.59
N ARG A 31 7.23 -8.42 7.52
CA ARG A 31 7.97 -9.67 7.66
C ARG A 31 7.04 -10.82 8.02
N PRO A 32 7.31 -12.04 7.53
CA PRO A 32 8.51 -12.48 6.82
C PRO A 32 8.52 -12.15 5.32
N LEU A 33 7.43 -11.76 4.71
CA LEU A 33 7.29 -11.57 3.26
C LEU A 33 8.19 -10.46 2.69
N SER A 34 8.47 -9.41 3.47
CA SER A 34 9.37 -8.32 3.06
C SER A 34 10.86 -8.58 3.28
N LEU A 35 11.25 -9.79 3.63
CA LEU A 35 12.67 -10.17 3.70
C LEU A 35 13.27 -10.36 2.30
N ASP A 36 12.48 -10.91 1.38
CA ASP A 36 12.93 -11.26 0.03
C ASP A 36 12.40 -10.29 -1.03
N VAL A 37 11.17 -9.80 -0.87
CA VAL A 37 10.51 -8.92 -1.84
C VAL A 37 10.06 -7.63 -1.17
N PRO A 38 10.39 -6.45 -1.72
CA PRO A 38 9.87 -5.18 -1.21
C PRO A 38 8.34 -5.19 -1.14
N LYS A 39 7.78 -4.65 -0.07
CA LYS A 39 6.33 -4.60 0.12
C LYS A 39 5.55 -4.03 -1.09
N PRO A 40 5.99 -2.95 -1.78
CA PRO A 40 5.27 -2.46 -2.96
C PRO A 40 5.22 -3.44 -4.14
N LEU A 41 6.15 -4.39 -4.20
CA LEU A 41 6.22 -5.43 -5.22
C LEU A 41 5.55 -6.74 -4.81
N PHE A 42 5.03 -6.84 -3.59
CA PHE A 42 4.24 -7.99 -3.15
C PHE A 42 2.93 -8.09 -3.93
N GLU A 43 2.58 -9.29 -4.37
CA GLU A 43 1.42 -9.53 -5.22
C GLU A 43 0.12 -9.62 -4.42
N VAL A 44 -0.88 -8.87 -4.86
CA VAL A 44 -2.24 -8.88 -4.36
C VAL A 44 -3.19 -8.93 -5.56
N ALA A 45 -4.12 -9.85 -5.56
CA ALA A 45 -5.01 -10.13 -6.70
C ALA A 45 -4.25 -10.37 -8.02
N GLY A 46 -3.09 -11.06 -7.93
CA GLY A 46 -2.26 -11.41 -9.07
C GLY A 46 -1.34 -10.32 -9.60
N HIS A 47 -1.30 -9.15 -8.95
CA HIS A 47 -0.46 -8.02 -9.38
C HIS A 47 0.30 -7.40 -8.20
N PRO A 48 1.51 -6.87 -8.41
CA PRO A 48 2.21 -6.07 -7.40
C PRO A 48 1.32 -4.94 -6.86
N ILE A 49 1.39 -4.64 -5.57
CA ILE A 49 0.58 -3.59 -4.93
C ILE A 49 0.70 -2.27 -5.70
N ILE A 50 1.92 -1.90 -6.10
CA ILE A 50 2.18 -0.66 -6.84
C ILE A 50 1.55 -0.67 -8.25
N ASN A 51 1.35 -1.83 -8.86
CA ASN A 51 0.74 -1.94 -10.19
C ASN A 51 -0.74 -1.48 -10.17
N HIS A 52 -1.45 -1.67 -9.06
CA HIS A 52 -2.82 -1.14 -8.92
C HIS A 52 -2.84 0.40 -8.98
N CYS A 53 -1.79 1.08 -8.45
CA CYS A 53 -1.62 2.52 -8.60
C CYS A 53 -1.38 2.90 -10.07
N LEU A 54 -0.50 2.17 -10.77
CA LEU A 54 -0.20 2.41 -12.19
C LEU A 54 -1.43 2.19 -13.07
N LYS A 55 -2.20 1.12 -12.85
CA LYS A 55 -3.48 0.85 -13.55
C LYS A 55 -4.49 1.99 -13.36
N ALA A 56 -4.54 2.61 -12.20
CA ALA A 56 -5.41 3.76 -11.94
C ALA A 56 -4.91 5.05 -12.61
N LEU A 57 -3.61 5.32 -12.54
CA LEU A 57 -2.97 6.47 -13.19
C LEU A 57 -3.08 6.39 -14.71
N ALA A 58 -3.05 5.19 -15.28
CA ALA A 58 -3.18 4.95 -16.72
C ALA A 58 -4.56 5.37 -17.29
N LYS A 59 -5.56 5.56 -16.43
CA LYS A 59 -6.89 6.07 -16.82
C LYS A 59 -6.96 7.58 -16.91
N ILE A 60 -5.92 8.30 -16.49
CA ILE A 60 -5.84 9.76 -16.54
C ILE A 60 -5.01 10.15 -17.77
N PRO A 61 -5.61 10.74 -18.80
CA PRO A 61 -4.97 10.92 -20.11
C PRO A 61 -3.77 11.88 -20.10
N ASP A 62 -3.73 12.84 -19.15
CA ASP A 62 -2.71 13.89 -19.09
C ASP A 62 -1.47 13.51 -18.27
N ILE A 63 -1.38 12.27 -17.80
CA ILE A 63 -0.21 11.78 -17.08
C ILE A 63 0.76 11.13 -18.08
N HIS A 64 1.92 11.77 -18.27
CA HIS A 64 2.99 11.27 -19.14
C HIS A 64 4.23 10.80 -18.39
N GLU A 65 4.31 11.04 -17.08
CA GLU A 65 5.42 10.63 -16.23
C GLU A 65 4.95 10.23 -14.84
N VAL A 66 5.42 9.07 -14.39
CA VAL A 66 5.25 8.54 -13.03
C VAL A 66 6.61 8.39 -12.39
N ILE A 67 6.81 9.03 -11.24
CA ILE A 67 8.06 9.03 -10.48
C ILE A 67 7.85 8.18 -9.23
N LEU A 68 8.66 7.15 -9.07
CA LEU A 68 8.72 6.33 -7.85
C LEU A 68 9.82 6.92 -6.96
N ILE A 69 9.50 7.25 -5.71
CA ILE A 69 10.48 7.75 -4.74
C ILE A 69 10.59 6.77 -3.58
N GLY A 70 11.79 6.33 -3.27
CA GLY A 70 12.01 5.39 -2.18
C GLY A 70 13.46 5.16 -1.81
N TYR A 71 13.65 4.31 -0.81
CA TYR A 71 14.90 4.05 -0.15
C TYR A 71 15.52 2.69 -0.51
N TYR A 72 14.91 1.97 -1.47
CA TYR A 72 15.44 0.70 -1.97
C TYR A 72 16.55 0.94 -2.99
N ASP A 73 17.40 -0.07 -3.21
CA ASP A 73 18.34 -0.05 -4.32
C ASP A 73 17.61 -0.01 -5.67
N GLU A 74 18.14 0.71 -6.65
CA GLU A 74 17.52 0.84 -7.97
C GLU A 74 17.37 -0.50 -8.69
N SER A 75 18.31 -1.43 -8.45
CA SER A 75 18.29 -2.77 -9.04
C SER A 75 17.01 -3.53 -8.69
N VAL A 76 16.46 -3.29 -7.51
CA VAL A 76 15.24 -3.96 -7.00
C VAL A 76 14.00 -3.63 -7.83
N PHE A 77 13.91 -2.40 -8.36
CA PHE A 77 12.77 -1.96 -9.17
C PHE A 77 13.03 -2.07 -10.68
N ARG A 78 14.24 -2.43 -11.12
CA ARG A 78 14.63 -2.44 -12.54
C ARG A 78 13.72 -3.29 -13.41
N ASP A 79 13.51 -4.54 -13.04
CA ASP A 79 12.69 -5.47 -13.81
C ASP A 79 11.23 -5.06 -13.78
N PHE A 80 10.72 -4.66 -12.61
CA PHE A 80 9.37 -4.12 -12.47
C PHE A 80 9.13 -2.91 -13.39
N ILE A 81 10.05 -1.93 -13.41
CA ILE A 81 9.93 -0.74 -14.27
C ILE A 81 9.97 -1.14 -15.75
N LYS A 82 10.85 -2.06 -16.14
CA LYS A 82 10.96 -2.56 -17.51
C LYS A 82 9.66 -3.20 -17.98
N ASP A 83 9.04 -4.03 -17.16
CA ASP A 83 7.80 -4.73 -17.52
C ASP A 83 6.59 -3.80 -17.45
N SER A 84 6.50 -2.95 -16.42
CA SER A 84 5.47 -1.91 -16.33
C SER A 84 5.54 -0.90 -17.47
N SER A 85 6.73 -0.57 -18.00
CA SER A 85 6.86 0.33 -19.16
C SER A 85 6.33 -0.29 -20.46
N LYS A 86 6.26 -1.63 -20.55
CA LYS A 86 5.61 -2.32 -21.66
C LYS A 86 4.08 -2.36 -21.50
N GLU A 87 3.63 -2.57 -20.24
CA GLU A 87 2.20 -2.62 -19.90
C GLU A 87 1.54 -1.24 -20.03
N PHE A 88 2.27 -0.17 -19.65
CA PHE A 88 1.78 1.22 -19.63
C PHE A 88 2.63 2.14 -20.53
N PRO A 89 2.56 2.00 -21.86
CA PRO A 89 3.40 2.77 -22.79
C PRO A 89 3.04 4.27 -22.83
N GLN A 90 1.89 4.69 -22.27
CA GLN A 90 1.42 6.07 -22.27
C GLN A 90 2.20 6.99 -21.31
N PHE A 91 2.92 6.45 -20.34
CA PHE A 91 3.75 7.25 -19.44
C PHE A 91 5.13 6.63 -19.19
N ARG A 92 6.09 7.49 -18.96
CA ARG A 92 7.44 7.09 -18.54
C ARG A 92 7.43 6.81 -17.04
N ILE A 93 8.05 5.70 -16.61
CA ILE A 93 8.26 5.38 -15.19
C ILE A 93 9.74 5.61 -14.85
N GLN A 94 10.00 6.34 -13.78
CA GLN A 94 11.34 6.62 -13.26
C GLN A 94 11.40 6.32 -11.77
N TYR A 95 12.47 5.70 -11.30
CA TYR A 95 12.77 5.53 -9.87
C TYR A 95 13.83 6.53 -9.43
N LEU A 96 13.56 7.22 -8.31
CA LEU A 96 14.51 8.13 -7.66
C LEU A 96 14.80 7.61 -6.25
N ARG A 97 16.07 7.29 -6.02
CA ARG A 97 16.51 6.69 -4.76
C ARG A 97 16.85 7.77 -3.72
N GLU A 98 16.23 7.67 -2.55
CA GLU A 98 16.66 8.38 -1.35
C GLU A 98 17.85 7.64 -0.71
N TYR A 99 18.88 8.38 -0.27
CA TYR A 99 20.05 7.82 0.44
C TYR A 99 19.98 8.03 1.96
N THR A 100 19.10 8.93 2.40
CA THR A 100 18.80 9.22 3.80
C THR A 100 17.28 9.27 4.00
N ALA A 101 16.80 9.01 5.22
CA ALA A 101 15.38 9.01 5.51
C ALA A 101 14.82 10.44 5.60
N LEU A 102 14.41 11.01 4.47
CA LEU A 102 13.93 12.39 4.39
C LEU A 102 12.45 12.56 4.81
N GLY A 103 11.68 11.47 4.84
CA GLY A 103 10.23 11.51 5.04
C GLY A 103 9.45 11.83 3.76
N THR A 104 8.11 11.71 3.83
CA THR A 104 7.23 11.82 2.67
C THR A 104 7.29 13.18 1.98
N ALA A 105 7.33 14.27 2.74
CA ALA A 105 7.51 15.62 2.20
C ALA A 105 8.97 15.95 1.89
N GLY A 106 9.90 15.43 2.68
CA GLY A 106 11.33 15.66 2.44
C GLY A 106 11.80 15.04 1.14
N GLY A 107 11.37 13.81 0.82
CA GLY A 107 11.65 13.16 -0.46
C GLY A 107 11.09 13.94 -1.65
N LEU A 108 9.84 14.41 -1.57
CA LEU A 108 9.25 15.27 -2.60
C LEU A 108 10.09 16.54 -2.83
N TYR A 109 10.51 17.19 -1.76
CA TYR A 109 11.29 18.42 -1.86
C TYR A 109 12.71 18.19 -2.37
N HIS A 110 13.34 17.09 -1.97
CA HIS A 110 14.66 16.70 -2.45
C HIS A 110 14.69 16.51 -3.97
N PHE A 111 13.67 15.84 -4.50
CA PHE A 111 13.56 15.56 -5.93
C PHE A 111 12.68 16.57 -6.69
N ARG A 112 12.41 17.75 -6.11
CA ARG A 112 11.53 18.77 -6.72
C ARG A 112 11.95 19.18 -8.12
N ASP A 113 13.25 19.24 -8.40
CA ASP A 113 13.74 19.66 -9.72
C ASP A 113 13.40 18.62 -10.80
N ALA A 114 13.46 17.32 -10.48
CA ALA A 114 13.01 16.25 -11.37
C ALA A 114 11.46 16.25 -11.52
N ILE A 115 10.73 16.46 -10.42
CA ILE A 115 9.28 16.52 -10.43
C ILE A 115 8.80 17.73 -11.24
N LEU A 116 9.39 18.90 -11.05
CA LEU A 116 9.02 20.15 -11.74
C LEU A 116 9.55 20.24 -13.17
N LYS A 117 10.39 19.32 -13.62
CA LYS A 117 10.86 19.28 -15.00
C LYS A 117 9.66 19.14 -15.94
N GLY A 118 9.59 20.00 -16.95
CA GLY A 118 8.43 20.07 -17.87
C GLY A 118 7.27 20.93 -17.33
N LYS A 119 7.45 21.55 -16.16
CA LYS A 119 6.51 22.51 -15.54
C LYS A 119 5.08 21.96 -15.37
N PRO A 120 4.92 20.81 -14.68
CA PRO A 120 3.58 20.33 -14.38
C PRO A 120 2.85 21.34 -13.49
N GLU A 121 1.58 21.61 -13.77
CA GLU A 121 0.75 22.48 -12.94
C GLU A 121 0.32 21.78 -11.66
N ARG A 122 0.17 20.44 -11.72
CA ARG A 122 -0.33 19.62 -10.63
C ARG A 122 0.36 18.27 -10.55
N ILE A 123 0.39 17.68 -9.35
CA ILE A 123 0.95 16.37 -9.10
C ILE A 123 0.00 15.50 -8.27
N PHE A 124 -0.21 14.27 -8.70
CA PHE A 124 -0.71 13.24 -7.80
C PHE A 124 0.42 12.71 -6.93
N VAL A 125 0.15 12.51 -5.64
CA VAL A 125 1.07 11.84 -4.70
C VAL A 125 0.32 10.68 -4.08
N LEU A 126 0.85 9.45 -4.22
CA LEU A 126 0.22 8.23 -3.75
C LEU A 126 1.18 7.46 -2.84
N ASN A 127 0.68 6.98 -1.71
CA ASN A 127 1.40 6.03 -0.87
C ASN A 127 1.28 4.62 -1.47
N ALA A 128 2.39 3.93 -1.70
CA ALA A 128 2.43 2.62 -2.35
C ALA A 128 1.87 1.46 -1.50
N ASP A 129 1.46 1.72 -0.25
CA ASP A 129 0.88 0.70 0.64
C ASP A 129 -0.64 0.81 0.80
N VAL A 130 -1.27 1.59 -0.05
CA VAL A 130 -2.72 1.78 -0.08
C VAL A 130 -3.37 0.81 -1.05
N CYS A 131 -4.46 0.19 -0.61
CA CYS A 131 -5.38 -0.63 -1.41
C CYS A 131 -6.71 0.11 -1.47
N CYS A 132 -7.08 0.60 -2.65
CA CYS A 132 -8.37 1.27 -2.87
C CYS A 132 -8.72 1.30 -4.36
N SER A 133 -9.89 1.82 -4.68
CA SER A 133 -10.34 1.97 -6.08
C SER A 133 -9.64 3.10 -6.85
N PHE A 134 -8.88 3.95 -6.17
CA PHE A 134 -8.18 5.12 -6.73
C PHE A 134 -9.09 5.99 -7.61
N PRO A 135 -10.05 6.75 -7.05
CA PRO A 135 -10.96 7.61 -7.81
C PRO A 135 -10.28 8.91 -8.27
N LEU A 136 -9.17 8.75 -9.03
CA LEU A 136 -8.30 9.88 -9.41
C LEU A 136 -9.01 10.88 -10.34
N GLY A 137 -9.90 10.39 -11.23
CA GLY A 137 -10.68 11.24 -12.11
C GLY A 137 -11.68 12.13 -11.38
N GLU A 138 -12.29 11.60 -10.30
CA GLU A 138 -13.18 12.37 -9.43
C GLU A 138 -12.41 13.41 -8.61
N MET A 139 -11.24 13.04 -8.11
CA MET A 139 -10.35 13.99 -7.41
C MET A 139 -9.92 15.12 -8.34
N LEU A 140 -9.60 14.81 -9.59
CA LEU A 140 -9.21 15.79 -10.59
C LEU A 140 -10.36 16.77 -10.91
N ARG A 141 -11.57 16.24 -11.12
CA ARG A 141 -12.76 17.09 -11.32
C ARG A 141 -13.02 18.01 -10.14
N LEU A 142 -12.96 17.50 -8.91
CA LEU A 142 -13.11 18.31 -7.71
C LEU A 142 -12.05 19.41 -7.62
N PHE A 143 -10.79 19.07 -7.98
CA PHE A 143 -9.68 20.01 -8.00
C PHE A 143 -9.95 21.18 -8.95
N GLU A 144 -10.41 20.88 -10.17
CA GLU A 144 -10.73 21.88 -11.19
C GLU A 144 -11.98 22.71 -10.83
N GLU A 145 -13.07 22.05 -10.40
CA GLU A 145 -14.32 22.73 -10.04
C GLU A 145 -14.18 23.70 -8.87
N LYS A 146 -13.31 23.38 -7.91
CA LYS A 146 -13.10 24.20 -6.70
C LYS A 146 -11.92 25.16 -6.82
N ASP A 147 -11.22 25.17 -7.96
CA ASP A 147 -9.95 25.89 -8.10
C ASP A 147 -9.03 25.60 -6.90
N ALA A 148 -8.87 24.30 -6.59
CA ALA A 148 -8.24 23.85 -5.38
C ALA A 148 -6.71 23.97 -5.45
N GLU A 149 -6.07 24.15 -4.31
CA GLU A 149 -4.62 24.01 -4.14
C GLU A 149 -4.23 22.59 -3.76
N ALA A 150 -5.15 21.90 -3.06
CA ALA A 150 -4.97 20.53 -2.67
C ALA A 150 -6.31 19.77 -2.60
N VAL A 151 -6.28 18.49 -2.99
CA VAL A 151 -7.36 17.53 -2.75
C VAL A 151 -6.80 16.28 -2.11
N ILE A 152 -7.41 15.84 -1.01
CA ILE A 152 -7.09 14.61 -0.31
C ILE A 152 -8.20 13.57 -0.50
N LEU A 153 -7.83 12.32 -0.72
CA LEU A 153 -8.78 11.21 -0.68
C LEU A 153 -9.08 10.84 0.77
N GLY A 154 -10.36 10.83 1.14
CA GLY A 154 -10.83 10.41 2.45
C GLY A 154 -11.84 9.27 2.37
N THR A 155 -11.93 8.47 3.42
CA THR A 155 -12.95 7.46 3.62
C THR A 155 -13.42 7.43 5.07
N ARG A 156 -14.63 6.91 5.31
CA ARG A 156 -15.14 6.75 6.67
C ARG A 156 -14.84 5.38 7.21
N VAL A 157 -14.34 5.34 8.42
CA VAL A 157 -14.07 4.10 9.17
C VAL A 157 -14.89 4.09 10.46
N HIS A 158 -14.96 2.92 11.11
CA HIS A 158 -15.58 2.82 12.44
C HIS A 158 -14.80 3.66 13.47
N ASN A 159 -15.49 4.25 14.43
CA ASN A 159 -14.90 5.18 15.40
C ASN A 159 -13.68 4.62 16.13
N ASP A 160 -13.71 3.34 16.50
CA ASP A 160 -12.60 2.66 17.22
C ASP A 160 -11.33 2.54 16.38
N ALA A 161 -11.45 2.60 15.05
CA ALA A 161 -10.31 2.49 14.13
C ALA A 161 -9.75 3.86 13.74
N ALA A 162 -10.52 4.94 13.88
CA ALA A 162 -10.18 6.26 13.34
C ALA A 162 -8.88 6.83 13.91
N THR A 163 -8.62 6.65 15.22
CA THR A 163 -7.41 7.13 15.92
C THR A 163 -6.11 6.50 15.40
N ASN A 164 -6.18 5.40 14.65
CA ASN A 164 -5.01 4.77 14.03
C ASN A 164 -4.54 5.45 12.72
N PHE A 165 -5.28 6.47 12.26
CA PHE A 165 -5.09 7.15 10.98
C PHE A 165 -5.10 8.67 11.15
N GLY A 166 -4.72 9.38 10.10
CA GLY A 166 -4.92 10.82 10.04
C GLY A 166 -6.40 11.16 9.91
N CYS A 167 -6.95 11.97 10.81
CA CYS A 167 -8.35 12.37 10.83
C CYS A 167 -8.56 13.69 10.08
N ILE A 168 -9.60 13.74 9.28
CA ILE A 168 -10.01 14.91 8.48
C ILE A 168 -11.30 15.47 9.07
N VAL A 169 -11.30 16.75 9.40
CA VAL A 169 -12.51 17.50 9.70
C VAL A 169 -12.83 18.38 8.49
N SER A 170 -13.97 18.19 7.89
CA SER A 170 -14.38 18.91 6.69
C SER A 170 -15.77 19.49 6.82
N ASP A 171 -16.01 20.59 6.09
CA ASP A 171 -17.36 21.10 5.90
C ASP A 171 -18.19 20.13 5.05
N SER A 172 -19.39 19.80 5.51
CA SER A 172 -20.25 18.78 4.87
C SER A 172 -20.75 19.19 3.48
N HIS A 173 -20.91 20.50 3.23
CA HIS A 173 -21.47 21.05 1.99
C HIS A 173 -20.38 21.38 0.98
N THR A 174 -19.36 22.12 1.41
CA THR A 174 -18.29 22.58 0.53
C THR A 174 -17.21 21.54 0.27
N LYS A 175 -17.11 20.53 1.14
CA LYS A 175 -16.02 19.52 1.18
C LYS A 175 -14.65 20.13 1.50
N ARG A 176 -14.61 21.38 1.97
CA ARG A 176 -13.38 22.04 2.38
C ARG A 176 -12.85 21.37 3.66
N VAL A 177 -11.56 21.07 3.70
CA VAL A 177 -10.87 20.58 4.90
C VAL A 177 -10.70 21.77 5.85
N LEU A 178 -11.21 21.63 7.07
CA LEU A 178 -11.14 22.64 8.12
C LEU A 178 -9.96 22.34 9.05
N HIS A 179 -9.74 21.07 9.36
CA HIS A 179 -8.64 20.64 10.20
C HIS A 179 -8.15 19.24 9.77
N TYR A 180 -6.86 19.01 9.95
CA TYR A 180 -6.22 17.73 9.77
C TYR A 180 -5.38 17.39 11.02
N VAL A 181 -5.55 16.20 11.57
CA VAL A 181 -4.80 15.73 12.73
C VAL A 181 -4.31 14.31 12.50
N GLU A 182 -2.99 14.13 12.50
CA GLU A 182 -2.39 12.80 12.32
C GLU A 182 -2.45 11.99 13.62
N LYS A 183 -3.15 10.86 13.60
CA LYS A 183 -3.31 9.90 14.71
C LYS A 183 -3.63 10.57 16.05
N PRO A 184 -4.80 11.20 16.17
CA PRO A 184 -5.18 11.89 17.39
C PRO A 184 -5.30 10.92 18.58
N GLU A 185 -5.01 11.40 19.79
CA GLU A 185 -5.16 10.61 21.02
C GLU A 185 -6.62 10.31 21.36
N SER A 186 -7.53 11.18 20.94
CA SER A 186 -8.97 11.03 21.12
C SER A 186 -9.70 11.04 19.78
N HIS A 187 -10.91 10.49 19.75
CA HIS A 187 -11.75 10.51 18.56
C HIS A 187 -12.13 11.96 18.17
N ILE A 188 -11.76 12.39 16.98
CA ILE A 188 -12.07 13.70 16.41
C ILE A 188 -13.05 13.56 15.25
N SER A 189 -12.78 12.64 14.32
CA SER A 189 -13.57 12.40 13.12
C SER A 189 -13.41 10.95 12.70
N ASN A 190 -14.44 10.38 12.07
CA ASN A 190 -14.36 9.07 11.42
C ASN A 190 -13.98 9.15 9.94
N LEU A 191 -13.85 10.35 9.39
CA LEU A 191 -13.30 10.58 8.06
C LEU A 191 -11.79 10.61 8.16
N ILE A 192 -11.13 9.66 7.47
CA ILE A 192 -9.69 9.45 7.57
C ILE A 192 -8.99 9.65 6.23
N ASN A 193 -7.70 9.95 6.31
CA ASN A 193 -6.79 10.08 5.19
C ASN A 193 -6.48 8.72 4.54
N CYS A 194 -6.71 8.63 3.25
CA CYS A 194 -6.45 7.44 2.44
C CYS A 194 -5.02 7.33 1.90
N GLY A 195 -4.18 8.37 2.04
CA GLY A 195 -2.81 8.38 1.49
C GLY A 195 -2.74 8.58 -0.02
N VAL A 196 -3.72 9.27 -0.58
CA VAL A 196 -3.76 9.70 -1.99
C VAL A 196 -4.09 11.18 -2.04
N TYR A 197 -3.26 11.93 -2.75
CA TYR A 197 -3.32 13.38 -2.79
C TYR A 197 -3.19 13.91 -4.21
N LEU A 198 -3.79 15.08 -4.47
CA LEU A 198 -3.57 15.89 -5.66
C LEU A 198 -3.21 17.30 -5.20
N PHE A 199 -2.07 17.83 -5.64
CA PHE A 199 -1.55 19.14 -5.25
C PHE A 199 -1.27 20.01 -6.47
N ALA A 200 -1.55 21.31 -6.35
CA ALA A 200 -0.96 22.32 -7.21
C ALA A 200 0.54 22.42 -6.92
N THR A 201 1.38 22.38 -7.96
CA THR A 201 2.84 22.46 -7.78
C THR A 201 3.29 23.80 -7.20
N GLU A 202 2.60 24.86 -7.56
CA GLU A 202 2.84 26.22 -7.03
C GLU A 202 2.47 26.38 -5.54
N CYS A 203 1.68 25.46 -4.98
CA CYS A 203 1.32 25.47 -3.56
C CYS A 203 2.20 24.53 -2.74
N ILE A 204 2.33 23.27 -3.13
CA ILE A 204 2.97 22.24 -2.29
C ILE A 204 4.46 22.50 -2.04
N PHE A 205 5.24 22.86 -3.06
CA PHE A 205 6.69 23.08 -2.90
C PHE A 205 7.03 24.32 -2.08
N PRO A 206 6.35 25.49 -2.25
CA PRO A 206 6.51 26.62 -1.35
C PRO A 206 6.10 26.31 0.10
N SER A 207 5.04 25.53 0.33
CA SER A 207 4.60 25.12 1.66
C SER A 207 5.66 24.26 2.36
N ILE A 208 6.21 23.26 1.65
CA ILE A 208 7.31 22.44 2.18
C ILE A 208 8.54 23.32 2.49
N ARG A 209 8.91 24.21 1.59
CA ARG A 209 10.04 25.14 1.80
C ARG A 209 9.82 26.04 3.02
N SER A 210 8.62 26.56 3.22
CA SER A 210 8.26 27.39 4.36
C SER A 210 8.43 26.61 5.68
N THR A 211 7.96 25.38 5.73
CA THR A 211 8.09 24.51 6.91
C THR A 211 9.55 24.17 7.21
N ILE A 212 10.38 23.89 6.19
CA ILE A 212 11.82 23.70 6.37
C ILE A 212 12.45 24.96 6.98
N LYS A 213 12.16 26.15 6.43
CA LYS A 213 12.68 27.42 6.97
C LYS A 213 12.26 27.65 8.42
N ARG A 214 10.98 27.41 8.77
CA ARG A 214 10.49 27.55 10.16
C ARG A 214 11.24 26.65 11.14
N ARG A 215 11.56 25.41 10.74
CA ARG A 215 12.32 24.46 11.57
C ARG A 215 13.76 24.93 11.76
N THR A 216 14.40 25.41 10.69
CA THR A 216 15.79 25.89 10.73
C THR A 216 15.93 27.19 11.51
N THR A 217 14.91 28.07 11.51
CA THR A 217 14.95 29.40 12.15
C THR A 217 14.52 29.38 13.62
N ARG A 218 13.87 28.31 14.10
CA ARG A 218 13.60 28.17 15.53
C ARG A 218 14.92 28.04 16.29
N PRO A 219 15.27 28.99 17.23
CA PRO A 219 16.45 28.85 18.04
C PRO A 219 16.32 27.52 18.80
N ARG A 220 17.36 26.69 18.76
CA ARG A 220 17.51 25.59 19.70
C ARG A 220 17.46 26.24 21.09
N LEU A 221 16.34 26.14 21.79
CA LEU A 221 16.33 26.26 23.23
C LEU A 221 17.19 25.11 23.74
N LEU A 222 18.47 25.41 24.00
CA LEU A 222 19.35 24.55 24.76
C LEU A 222 18.66 24.37 26.11
N SER A 223 17.95 23.27 26.29
CA SER A 223 17.62 22.78 27.62
C SER A 223 18.95 22.46 28.25
N TYR A 224 19.40 23.35 29.18
CA TYR A 224 20.55 23.06 30.03
C TYR A 224 20.20 21.77 30.80
N PRO A 225 20.97 20.69 30.68
CA PRO A 225 20.76 19.52 31.50
C PRO A 225 20.95 19.94 32.95
N SER A 226 19.96 19.75 33.77
CA SER A 226 20.15 19.75 35.23
C SER A 226 21.20 18.70 35.57
N SER A 227 22.12 19.07 36.47
CA SER A 227 23.41 18.41 36.74
C SER A 227 23.35 16.96 37.25
N ASP A 228 22.23 16.27 37.21
CA ASP A 228 22.07 14.96 37.91
C ASP A 228 22.00 13.73 36.97
N ASN A 229 22.13 13.89 35.65
CA ASN A 229 22.07 12.74 34.73
C ASN A 229 23.05 12.88 33.55
N LEU A 230 24.35 12.71 33.79
CA LEU A 230 25.40 12.81 32.77
C LEU A 230 25.51 11.56 31.85
N GLU A 231 24.97 10.41 32.21
CA GLU A 231 25.14 9.18 31.41
C GLU A 231 24.01 8.91 30.43
N SER A 232 22.83 9.54 30.53
CA SER A 232 21.73 9.36 29.61
C SER A 232 21.67 10.35 28.45
N SER A 233 22.52 11.38 28.44
CA SER A 233 22.46 12.48 27.47
C SER A 233 23.11 12.18 26.10
N PHE A 234 23.98 11.16 26.00
CA PHE A 234 24.65 10.84 24.73
C PHE A 234 23.81 10.04 23.73
N VAL A 235 22.77 9.34 24.18
CA VAL A 235 21.87 8.57 23.31
C VAL A 235 20.72 9.42 22.80
N ALA A 236 20.22 10.37 23.61
CA ALA A 236 19.12 11.24 23.24
C ALA A 236 19.44 12.26 22.14
N THR A 237 20.71 12.69 22.02
CA THR A 237 21.11 13.71 21.03
C THR A 237 21.11 13.22 19.59
N ASN A 238 21.30 11.91 19.36
CA ASN A 238 21.27 11.37 17.98
C ASN A 238 19.84 11.13 17.48
N GLU A 239 18.92 10.68 18.33
CA GLU A 239 17.53 10.48 17.93
C GLU A 239 16.77 11.80 17.71
N GLU A 240 17.05 12.85 18.51
CA GLU A 240 16.46 14.18 18.32
C GLU A 240 17.00 14.90 17.08
N SER A 241 18.26 14.68 16.70
CA SER A 241 18.83 15.27 15.49
C SER A 241 18.28 14.61 14.21
N GLU A 242 18.06 13.30 14.20
CA GLU A 242 17.43 12.58 13.10
C GLU A 242 15.95 12.96 12.94
N HIS A 243 15.22 13.22 14.03
CA HIS A 243 13.83 13.68 13.98
C HIS A 243 13.66 15.07 13.34
N ASN A 244 14.65 15.94 13.42
CA ASN A 244 14.57 17.28 12.83
C ASN A 244 14.80 17.29 11.30
N GLU A 245 15.40 16.26 10.73
CA GLU A 245 15.65 16.15 9.29
C GLU A 245 14.49 15.50 8.52
N VAL A 246 13.68 14.67 9.18
CA VAL A 246 12.57 13.96 8.57
C VAL A 246 11.33 14.86 8.47
N LEU A 247 10.90 15.18 7.25
CA LEU A 247 9.71 15.98 6.99
C LEU A 247 8.60 15.09 6.40
N ARG A 248 7.43 15.09 7.04
CA ARG A 248 6.28 14.24 6.65
C ARG A 248 5.14 15.09 6.14
N LEU A 249 4.51 14.69 5.04
CA LEU A 249 3.31 15.35 4.52
C LEU A 249 2.23 15.42 5.59
N GLU A 250 1.96 14.30 6.23
CA GLU A 250 0.84 14.10 7.14
C GLU A 250 0.97 14.91 8.44
N GLN A 251 2.17 15.02 8.98
CA GLN A 251 2.40 15.69 10.27
C GLN A 251 2.76 17.16 10.12
N ASP A 252 3.41 17.53 9.03
CA ASP A 252 4.13 18.81 8.94
C ASP A 252 3.54 19.75 7.90
N ILE A 253 2.78 19.23 6.91
CA ILE A 253 2.32 20.01 5.75
C ILE A 253 0.79 20.07 5.68
N LEU A 254 0.07 18.95 5.86
CA LEU A 254 -1.38 18.92 5.64
C LEU A 254 -2.15 19.81 6.61
N SER A 255 -1.68 19.97 7.85
CA SER A 255 -2.29 20.87 8.82
C SER A 255 -2.20 22.34 8.39
N ASP A 256 -1.03 22.73 7.86
CA ASP A 256 -0.82 24.10 7.35
C ASP A 256 -1.65 24.37 6.09
N LEU A 257 -1.83 23.35 5.22
CA LEU A 257 -2.67 23.48 4.03
C LEU A 257 -4.15 23.66 4.37
N ALA A 258 -4.63 23.16 5.51
CA ALA A 258 -6.00 23.37 5.95
C ALA A 258 -6.33 24.86 6.15
N ASP A 259 -5.34 25.67 6.50
CA ASP A 259 -5.51 27.14 6.69
C ASP A 259 -5.62 27.90 5.36
N SER A 260 -5.26 27.30 4.21
CA SER A 260 -5.30 27.96 2.90
C SER A 260 -6.71 28.22 2.37
N ASN A 261 -7.74 27.61 2.94
CA ASN A 261 -9.13 27.63 2.47
C ASN A 261 -9.37 27.01 1.06
N ARG A 262 -8.34 26.48 0.42
CA ARG A 262 -8.39 25.84 -0.92
C ARG A 262 -7.97 24.37 -0.87
N PHE A 263 -8.07 23.75 0.30
CA PHE A 263 -7.84 22.32 0.52
C PHE A 263 -9.18 21.61 0.69
N PHE A 264 -9.43 20.58 -0.14
CA PHE A 264 -10.70 19.86 -0.18
C PHE A 264 -10.51 18.36 0.01
N VAL A 265 -11.55 17.66 0.45
CA VAL A 265 -11.58 16.21 0.56
C VAL A 265 -12.55 15.62 -0.45
N HIS A 266 -12.05 14.64 -1.23
CA HIS A 266 -12.92 13.72 -1.98
C HIS A 266 -13.20 12.51 -1.10
N GLU A 267 -14.46 12.36 -0.66
CA GLU A 267 -14.89 11.25 0.19
C GLU A 267 -15.30 10.07 -0.69
N THR A 268 -14.52 8.97 -0.66
CA THR A 268 -14.89 7.73 -1.33
C THR A 268 -15.76 6.86 -0.45
N LYS A 269 -16.76 6.21 -1.06
CA LYS A 269 -17.58 5.15 -0.45
C LYS A 269 -17.14 3.76 -0.89
N ASP A 270 -16.19 3.68 -1.80
CA ASP A 270 -15.62 2.43 -2.28
C ASP A 270 -14.61 1.89 -1.26
N PHE A 271 -14.12 0.67 -1.48
CA PHE A 271 -13.20 0.04 -0.56
C PHE A 271 -11.89 0.82 -0.39
N TRP A 272 -11.38 0.78 0.83
CA TRP A 272 -10.05 1.27 1.19
C TRP A 272 -9.43 0.42 2.30
N ARG A 273 -8.15 0.14 2.18
CA ARG A 273 -7.37 -0.52 3.22
C ARG A 273 -5.90 -0.17 3.11
N GLN A 274 -5.23 0.03 4.24
CA GLN A 274 -3.79 0.18 4.25
C GLN A 274 -3.11 -1.17 4.53
N ILE A 275 -2.17 -1.56 3.69
CA ILE A 275 -1.41 -2.80 3.82
C ILE A 275 -0.18 -2.53 4.72
N LYS A 276 -0.40 -2.55 6.04
CA LYS A 276 0.66 -2.30 7.05
C LYS A 276 1.42 -3.56 7.44
N THR A 277 0.71 -4.66 7.58
CA THR A 277 1.24 -5.96 8.04
C THR A 277 1.04 -7.02 6.96
N ALA A 278 1.82 -8.09 6.99
CA ALA A 278 1.64 -9.21 6.06
C ALA A 278 0.20 -9.74 6.08
N GLY A 279 -0.40 -9.84 7.26
CA GLY A 279 -1.78 -10.26 7.42
C GLY A 279 -2.82 -9.39 6.73
N SER A 280 -2.54 -8.10 6.53
CA SER A 280 -3.47 -7.19 5.84
C SER A 280 -3.51 -7.40 4.32
N ALA A 281 -2.62 -8.20 3.75
CA ALA A 281 -2.63 -8.52 2.33
C ALA A 281 -3.82 -9.43 1.94
N VAL A 282 -4.22 -10.38 2.79
CA VAL A 282 -5.37 -11.28 2.49
C VAL A 282 -6.69 -10.53 2.32
N PRO A 283 -7.12 -9.66 3.25
CA PRO A 283 -8.33 -8.87 3.02
C PRO A 283 -8.18 -7.85 1.87
N ALA A 284 -6.99 -7.32 1.62
CA ALA A 284 -6.74 -6.48 0.45
C ALA A 284 -6.90 -7.27 -0.87
N ASN A 285 -6.39 -8.50 -0.91
CA ASN A 285 -6.58 -9.43 -2.02
C ASN A 285 -8.07 -9.65 -2.33
N ALA A 286 -8.85 -9.94 -1.28
CA ALA A 286 -10.29 -10.14 -1.43
C ALA A 286 -11.01 -8.91 -1.98
N LEU A 287 -10.66 -7.69 -1.51
CA LEU A 287 -11.26 -6.44 -1.97
C LEU A 287 -10.99 -6.18 -3.45
N TYR A 288 -9.75 -6.35 -3.91
CA TYR A 288 -9.42 -6.19 -5.32
C TYR A 288 -10.07 -7.26 -6.20
N LEU A 289 -10.07 -8.53 -5.78
CA LEU A 289 -10.73 -9.61 -6.52
C LEU A 289 -12.24 -9.38 -6.62
N GLN A 290 -12.90 -8.96 -5.53
CA GLN A 290 -14.33 -8.63 -5.54
C GLN A 290 -14.64 -7.46 -6.47
N LYS A 291 -13.79 -6.42 -6.49
CA LYS A 291 -13.94 -5.30 -7.41
C LYS A 291 -13.77 -5.73 -8.87
N ALA A 292 -12.76 -6.55 -9.16
CA ALA A 292 -12.54 -7.11 -10.49
C ALA A 292 -13.74 -7.98 -10.94
N PHE A 293 -14.31 -8.76 -10.03
CA PHE A 293 -15.49 -9.58 -10.31
C PHE A 293 -16.74 -8.73 -10.58
N GLN A 294 -16.96 -7.67 -9.80
CA GLN A 294 -18.05 -6.72 -10.06
C GLN A 294 -17.91 -6.00 -11.39
N ALA A 295 -16.67 -5.72 -11.81
CA ALA A 295 -16.34 -5.12 -13.10
C ALA A 295 -16.33 -6.14 -14.25
N GLN A 296 -16.63 -7.41 -14.00
CA GLN A 296 -16.60 -8.50 -14.99
C GLN A 296 -15.24 -8.62 -15.70
N SER A 297 -14.15 -8.52 -14.95
CA SER A 297 -12.79 -8.59 -15.51
C SER A 297 -12.48 -9.96 -16.08
N ASP A 298 -11.93 -9.98 -17.29
CA ASP A 298 -11.48 -11.19 -18.00
C ASP A 298 -10.24 -11.83 -17.35
N GLU A 299 -9.58 -11.14 -16.42
CA GLU A 299 -8.43 -11.66 -15.67
C GLU A 299 -8.81 -12.75 -14.66
N LEU A 300 -10.11 -12.84 -14.28
CA LEU A 300 -10.58 -13.81 -13.30
C LEU A 300 -10.99 -15.13 -13.93
N ALA A 301 -10.77 -16.22 -13.19
CA ALA A 301 -11.22 -17.55 -13.60
C ALA A 301 -12.76 -17.61 -13.70
N ALA A 302 -13.25 -18.24 -14.76
CA ALA A 302 -14.67 -18.44 -14.94
C ALA A 302 -15.27 -19.34 -13.83
N PRO A 303 -16.48 -19.03 -13.34
CA PRO A 303 -17.19 -19.86 -12.35
C PRO A 303 -17.40 -21.28 -12.87
N SER A 304 -17.19 -22.27 -12.00
CA SER A 304 -17.44 -23.69 -12.31
C SER A 304 -17.87 -24.45 -11.04
N ALA A 305 -18.11 -25.75 -11.17
CA ALA A 305 -18.41 -26.60 -10.00
C ALA A 305 -17.24 -26.68 -9.00
N SER A 306 -16.02 -26.41 -9.44
CA SER A 306 -14.79 -26.38 -8.63
C SER A 306 -14.25 -24.98 -8.34
N ILE A 307 -14.78 -23.94 -8.98
CA ILE A 307 -14.35 -22.54 -8.81
C ILE A 307 -15.50 -21.68 -8.31
N VAL A 308 -15.40 -21.21 -7.07
CA VAL A 308 -16.33 -20.24 -6.46
C VAL A 308 -15.71 -18.85 -6.58
N PRO A 309 -16.27 -17.94 -7.42
CA PRO A 309 -15.67 -16.64 -7.64
C PRO A 309 -15.71 -15.73 -6.40
N PRO A 310 -14.84 -14.70 -6.35
CA PRO A 310 -13.79 -14.36 -7.31
C PRO A 310 -12.49 -15.15 -7.09
N VAL A 311 -11.87 -15.60 -8.16
CA VAL A 311 -10.60 -16.33 -8.15
C VAL A 311 -9.71 -15.83 -9.30
N TYR A 312 -8.48 -15.47 -8.98
CA TYR A 312 -7.42 -15.22 -9.97
C TYR A 312 -6.51 -16.44 -10.09
N ILE A 313 -6.24 -16.87 -11.30
CA ILE A 313 -5.30 -17.96 -11.59
C ILE A 313 -4.34 -17.49 -12.67
N HIS A 314 -3.04 -17.45 -12.34
CA HIS A 314 -2.02 -17.08 -13.31
C HIS A 314 -2.00 -18.11 -14.47
N PRO A 315 -1.86 -17.69 -15.74
CA PRO A 315 -1.90 -18.60 -16.90
C PRO A 315 -0.88 -19.75 -16.89
N SER A 316 0.25 -19.58 -16.18
CA SER A 316 1.27 -20.63 -16.03
C SER A 316 1.03 -21.58 -14.86
N ALA A 317 -0.02 -21.38 -14.07
CA ALA A 317 -0.36 -22.27 -12.97
C ALA A 317 -1.04 -23.55 -13.48
N VAL A 318 -0.79 -24.67 -12.81
CA VAL A 318 -1.40 -25.97 -13.11
C VAL A 318 -2.32 -26.35 -11.95
N VAL A 319 -3.63 -26.37 -12.20
CA VAL A 319 -4.64 -26.69 -11.19
C VAL A 319 -5.37 -27.95 -11.60
N ASP A 320 -5.39 -28.97 -10.70
CA ASP A 320 -6.16 -30.20 -10.95
C ASP A 320 -7.66 -29.87 -11.04
N PRO A 321 -8.40 -30.48 -11.99
CA PRO A 321 -9.83 -30.22 -12.19
C PRO A 321 -10.72 -30.56 -10.97
N THR A 322 -10.24 -31.43 -10.07
CA THR A 322 -10.96 -31.82 -8.83
C THR A 322 -10.67 -30.87 -7.65
N ALA A 323 -9.66 -30.00 -7.76
CA ALA A 323 -9.36 -29.00 -6.73
C ALA A 323 -10.49 -27.95 -6.62
N LYS A 324 -10.79 -27.53 -5.40
CA LYS A 324 -11.85 -26.52 -5.13
C LYS A 324 -11.21 -25.19 -4.73
N LEU A 325 -11.42 -24.19 -5.53
CA LEU A 325 -10.86 -22.85 -5.34
C LEU A 325 -11.94 -21.82 -5.06
N GLY A 326 -11.66 -20.93 -4.13
CA GLY A 326 -12.47 -19.74 -3.88
C GLY A 326 -13.40 -19.82 -2.66
N PRO A 327 -14.06 -18.70 -2.35
CA PRO A 327 -13.84 -17.38 -2.97
C PRO A 327 -12.53 -16.71 -2.51
N ASN A 328 -12.21 -15.56 -3.15
CA ASN A 328 -11.12 -14.65 -2.77
C ASN A 328 -9.72 -15.28 -2.79
N VAL A 329 -9.43 -16.06 -3.81
CA VAL A 329 -8.15 -16.75 -3.98
C VAL A 329 -7.36 -16.15 -5.13
N SER A 330 -6.05 -15.91 -4.93
CA SER A 330 -5.11 -15.66 -6.01
C SER A 330 -4.03 -16.73 -6.05
N ILE A 331 -3.86 -17.30 -7.25
CA ILE A 331 -2.86 -18.32 -7.55
C ILE A 331 -1.79 -17.71 -8.46
N GLY A 332 -0.57 -17.66 -7.98
CA GLY A 332 0.58 -17.06 -8.64
C GLY A 332 1.17 -17.91 -9.78
N PRO A 333 2.25 -17.40 -10.41
CA PRO A 333 2.92 -18.09 -11.51
C PRO A 333 3.47 -19.46 -11.11
N ARG A 334 3.40 -20.42 -12.04
CA ARG A 334 3.97 -21.77 -11.89
C ARG A 334 3.55 -22.54 -10.65
N VAL A 335 2.46 -22.14 -10.02
CA VAL A 335 1.87 -22.87 -8.89
C VAL A 335 1.27 -24.18 -9.39
N VAL A 336 1.49 -25.24 -8.62
CA VAL A 336 0.89 -26.56 -8.86
C VAL A 336 -0.08 -26.89 -7.73
N VAL A 337 -1.36 -27.12 -8.09
CA VAL A 337 -2.42 -27.51 -7.14
C VAL A 337 -2.88 -28.93 -7.45
N GLY A 338 -2.69 -29.84 -6.50
CA GLY A 338 -3.02 -31.25 -6.62
C GLY A 338 -4.52 -31.57 -6.49
N ALA A 339 -4.85 -32.82 -6.82
CA ALA A 339 -6.23 -33.33 -6.80
C ALA A 339 -6.90 -33.18 -5.42
N GLY A 340 -8.17 -32.81 -5.39
CA GLY A 340 -8.94 -32.71 -4.14
C GLY A 340 -8.56 -31.57 -3.22
N ALA A 341 -7.51 -30.79 -3.52
CA ALA A 341 -7.06 -29.66 -2.72
C ALA A 341 -8.16 -28.58 -2.60
N ARG A 342 -8.20 -27.90 -1.46
CA ARG A 342 -9.20 -26.85 -1.16
C ARG A 342 -8.50 -25.58 -0.74
N ILE A 343 -8.72 -24.48 -1.48
CA ILE A 343 -8.09 -23.18 -1.20
C ILE A 343 -9.18 -22.12 -1.12
N LYS A 344 -9.17 -21.32 -0.04
CA LYS A 344 -10.16 -20.27 0.21
C LYS A 344 -9.53 -19.08 0.92
N ASP A 345 -9.96 -17.84 0.56
CA ASP A 345 -9.52 -16.58 1.18
C ASP A 345 -7.99 -16.53 1.38
N SER A 346 -7.24 -16.86 0.34
CA SER A 346 -5.79 -17.08 0.44
C SER A 346 -5.02 -16.53 -0.76
N ILE A 347 -3.75 -16.23 -0.51
CA ILE A 347 -2.78 -15.85 -1.53
C ILE A 347 -1.75 -16.98 -1.64
N VAL A 348 -1.60 -17.53 -2.82
CA VAL A 348 -0.58 -18.54 -3.14
C VAL A 348 0.40 -17.91 -4.12
N LEU A 349 1.63 -17.72 -3.68
CA LEU A 349 2.66 -17.02 -4.44
C LEU A 349 3.37 -17.96 -5.43
N GLU A 350 4.28 -17.40 -6.20
CA GLU A 350 4.99 -18.08 -7.29
C GLU A 350 5.73 -19.35 -6.85
N ASP A 351 5.78 -20.37 -7.74
CA ASP A 351 6.48 -21.65 -7.57
C ASP A 351 6.01 -22.50 -6.38
N VAL A 352 4.80 -22.29 -5.87
CA VAL A 352 4.26 -23.10 -4.75
C VAL A 352 3.70 -24.42 -5.25
N GLU A 353 3.96 -25.50 -4.51
CA GLU A 353 3.34 -26.80 -4.70
C GLU A 353 2.36 -27.11 -3.56
N ILE A 354 1.08 -27.34 -3.90
CA ILE A 354 0.05 -27.82 -2.97
C ILE A 354 -0.33 -29.22 -3.39
N LYS A 355 -0.01 -30.21 -2.55
CA LYS A 355 -0.29 -31.62 -2.83
C LYS A 355 -1.78 -31.97 -2.73
N HIS A 356 -2.11 -33.20 -3.11
CA HIS A 356 -3.50 -33.67 -3.12
C HIS A 356 -4.16 -33.61 -1.74
N ASP A 357 -5.47 -33.32 -1.73
CA ASP A 357 -6.32 -33.27 -0.55
C ASP A 357 -5.90 -32.28 0.55
N ALA A 358 -4.92 -31.40 0.25
CA ALA A 358 -4.49 -30.35 1.17
C ALA A 358 -5.56 -29.25 1.29
N CYS A 359 -5.59 -28.59 2.45
CA CYS A 359 -6.53 -27.51 2.75
C CYS A 359 -5.80 -26.23 3.13
N VAL A 360 -6.00 -25.16 2.36
CA VAL A 360 -5.41 -23.83 2.60
C VAL A 360 -6.51 -22.79 2.75
N MET A 361 -6.62 -22.20 3.93
CA MET A 361 -7.68 -21.22 4.24
C MET A 361 -7.13 -20.03 5.02
N HIS A 362 -7.56 -18.81 4.66
CA HIS A 362 -7.16 -17.57 5.33
C HIS A 362 -5.64 -17.47 5.54
N SER A 363 -4.87 -17.76 4.47
CA SER A 363 -3.42 -17.94 4.55
C SER A 363 -2.67 -17.28 3.41
N ILE A 364 -1.39 -17.01 3.64
CA ILE A 364 -0.44 -16.65 2.59
C ILE A 364 0.62 -17.75 2.51
N ILE A 365 0.75 -18.35 1.33
CA ILE A 365 1.77 -19.35 1.04
C ILE A 365 2.88 -18.66 0.26
N GLY A 366 4.05 -18.52 0.89
CA GLY A 366 5.22 -17.85 0.35
C GLY A 366 5.85 -18.57 -0.84
N TRP A 367 6.68 -17.86 -1.57
CA TRP A 367 7.35 -18.32 -2.79
C TRP A 367 8.06 -19.66 -2.60
N SER A 368 7.96 -20.53 -3.59
CA SER A 368 8.64 -21.84 -3.63
C SER A 368 8.35 -22.74 -2.42
N SER A 369 7.25 -22.49 -1.71
CA SER A 369 6.84 -23.29 -0.55
C SER A 369 6.06 -24.52 -0.95
N ARG A 370 6.01 -25.51 -0.07
CA ARG A 370 5.35 -26.80 -0.32
C ARG A 370 4.37 -27.13 0.80
N VAL A 371 3.13 -27.50 0.43
CA VAL A 371 2.10 -27.99 1.35
C VAL A 371 1.87 -29.46 1.07
N GLY A 372 2.12 -30.32 2.07
CA GLY A 372 2.02 -31.76 1.98
C GLY A 372 0.60 -32.27 1.72
N ALA A 373 0.49 -33.54 1.34
CA ALA A 373 -0.80 -34.20 1.14
C ALA A 373 -1.59 -34.27 2.46
N TRP A 374 -2.90 -34.02 2.40
CA TRP A 374 -3.79 -33.99 3.58
C TRP A 374 -3.44 -32.94 4.64
N ALA A 375 -2.45 -32.09 4.39
CA ALA A 375 -2.05 -31.02 5.31
C ALA A 375 -3.12 -29.93 5.38
N ARG A 376 -3.17 -29.23 6.54
CA ARG A 376 -4.10 -28.10 6.76
C ARG A 376 -3.30 -26.87 7.16
N VAL A 377 -3.34 -25.85 6.30
CA VAL A 377 -2.75 -24.53 6.58
C VAL A 377 -3.91 -23.55 6.70
N GLU A 378 -4.21 -23.12 7.92
CA GLU A 378 -5.41 -22.34 8.15
C GLU A 378 -5.20 -21.17 9.11
N GLY A 379 -5.88 -20.05 8.81
CA GLY A 379 -6.04 -18.91 9.69
C GLY A 379 -7.45 -18.85 10.27
N THR A 380 -7.65 -17.94 11.23
CA THR A 380 -8.97 -17.61 11.76
C THR A 380 -9.55 -16.44 10.97
N PRO A 381 -10.76 -16.56 10.40
CA PRO A 381 -11.40 -15.47 9.68
C PRO A 381 -11.66 -14.26 10.59
N ILE A 382 -11.44 -13.06 10.04
CA ILE A 382 -11.80 -11.78 10.68
C ILE A 382 -12.80 -11.06 9.79
N PRO A 383 -13.78 -10.33 10.36
CA PRO A 383 -14.69 -9.52 9.57
C PRO A 383 -13.97 -8.54 8.66
N MET A 384 -14.41 -8.41 7.41
CA MET A 384 -13.80 -7.52 6.41
C MET A 384 -13.74 -6.05 6.86
N ALA A 385 -14.73 -5.60 7.64
CA ALA A 385 -14.76 -4.25 8.20
C ALA A 385 -13.68 -4.00 9.28
N SER A 386 -13.08 -5.05 9.84
CA SER A 386 -12.01 -4.91 10.83
C SER A 386 -10.69 -4.57 10.17
N HIS A 387 -10.04 -3.51 10.63
CA HIS A 387 -8.67 -3.18 10.24
C HIS A 387 -7.60 -3.94 11.04
N SER A 388 -7.99 -4.70 12.06
CA SER A 388 -7.10 -5.58 12.82
C SER A 388 -6.82 -6.86 12.03
N THR A 389 -5.59 -7.36 12.13
CA THR A 389 -5.16 -8.66 11.58
C THR A 389 -4.73 -9.62 12.68
N SER A 390 -5.09 -9.32 13.91
CA SER A 390 -4.73 -10.13 15.08
C SER A 390 -5.97 -10.43 15.93
N ILE A 391 -5.92 -11.57 16.57
CA ILE A 391 -6.92 -12.05 17.53
C ILE A 391 -6.26 -12.23 18.90
N VAL A 392 -7.06 -12.21 19.96
CA VAL A 392 -6.58 -12.51 21.31
C VAL A 392 -6.99 -13.96 21.65
N LYS A 393 -5.99 -14.80 21.93
CA LYS A 393 -6.19 -16.16 22.42
C LYS A 393 -5.44 -16.32 23.76
N ASN A 394 -6.15 -16.76 24.79
CA ASN A 394 -5.59 -16.92 26.15
C ASN A 394 -4.83 -15.68 26.66
N GLY A 395 -5.34 -14.47 26.36
CA GLY A 395 -4.69 -13.20 26.73
C GLY A 395 -3.50 -12.79 25.85
N ILE A 396 -3.08 -13.60 24.90
CA ILE A 396 -1.96 -13.32 24.01
C ILE A 396 -2.50 -12.89 22.65
N LYS A 397 -1.94 -11.80 22.11
CA LYS A 397 -2.25 -11.31 20.78
C LYS A 397 -1.50 -12.13 19.73
N VAL A 398 -2.21 -12.89 18.92
CA VAL A 398 -1.67 -13.72 17.86
C VAL A 398 -2.15 -13.25 16.49
N GLN A 399 -1.40 -13.60 15.43
CA GLN A 399 -1.83 -13.33 14.07
C GLN A 399 -3.08 -14.15 13.75
N SER A 400 -4.06 -13.55 13.07
CA SER A 400 -5.30 -14.24 12.71
C SER A 400 -5.15 -15.15 11.51
N ILE A 401 -4.22 -14.85 10.61
CA ILE A 401 -3.96 -15.64 9.40
C ILE A 401 -2.66 -16.43 9.55
N THR A 402 -2.55 -17.51 8.79
CA THR A 402 -1.28 -18.23 8.69
C THR A 402 -0.45 -17.67 7.54
N ILE A 403 0.82 -17.43 7.80
CA ILE A 403 1.78 -16.92 6.82
C ILE A 403 2.97 -17.86 6.77
N LEU A 404 3.20 -18.49 5.63
CA LEU A 404 4.42 -19.20 5.33
C LEU A 404 5.36 -18.26 4.57
N GLY A 405 6.59 -18.12 5.03
CA GLY A 405 7.65 -17.41 4.33
C GLY A 405 8.10 -18.15 3.06
N LYS A 406 9.15 -17.66 2.44
CA LYS A 406 9.74 -18.28 1.26
C LYS A 406 10.31 -19.66 1.58
N GLU A 407 10.18 -20.63 0.66
CA GLU A 407 10.74 -21.97 0.76
C GLU A 407 10.41 -22.70 2.08
N CYS A 408 9.17 -22.54 2.56
CA CYS A 408 8.67 -23.29 3.71
C CYS A 408 8.06 -24.61 3.26
N GLY A 409 8.32 -25.69 4.02
CA GLY A 409 7.71 -27.00 3.82
C GLY A 409 6.72 -27.35 4.93
N VAL A 410 5.52 -27.78 4.58
CA VAL A 410 4.57 -28.40 5.49
C VAL A 410 4.48 -29.88 5.14
N GLY A 411 4.76 -30.76 6.11
CA GLY A 411 4.71 -32.22 5.93
C GLY A 411 3.31 -32.73 5.61
N ASP A 412 3.21 -33.95 5.13
CA ASP A 412 1.94 -34.62 4.89
C ASP A 412 1.15 -34.76 6.22
N GLU A 413 -0.17 -34.57 6.20
CA GLU A 413 -1.10 -34.64 7.33
C GLU A 413 -0.86 -33.60 8.45
N VAL A 414 0.11 -32.69 8.30
CA VAL A 414 0.46 -31.68 9.31
C VAL A 414 -0.55 -30.54 9.32
N ARG A 415 -0.94 -30.09 10.51
CA ARG A 415 -1.80 -28.93 10.73
C ARG A 415 -1.02 -27.72 11.20
N VAL A 416 -1.18 -26.59 10.49
CA VAL A 416 -0.58 -25.29 10.82
C VAL A 416 -1.69 -24.26 10.97
N GLN A 417 -1.83 -23.65 12.17
CA GLN A 417 -2.94 -22.73 12.45
C GLN A 417 -2.46 -21.43 13.10
N ASN A 418 -2.84 -20.28 12.50
CA ASN A 418 -2.51 -18.94 13.00
C ASN A 418 -1.01 -18.74 13.29
N CYS A 419 -0.16 -19.27 12.43
CA CYS A 419 1.30 -19.24 12.58
C CYS A 419 1.94 -18.27 11.60
N VAL A 420 3.06 -17.68 12.02
CA VAL A 420 3.96 -16.94 11.14
C VAL A 420 5.24 -17.72 11.03
N CYS A 421 5.51 -18.30 9.88
CA CYS A 421 6.70 -19.11 9.63
C CYS A 421 7.74 -18.27 8.87
N LEU A 422 8.94 -18.14 9.42
CA LEU A 422 10.06 -17.50 8.74
C LEU A 422 10.52 -18.34 7.54
N PRO A 423 11.25 -17.76 6.57
CA PRO A 423 11.72 -18.48 5.40
C PRO A 423 12.56 -19.72 5.75
N TYR A 424 12.55 -20.72 4.84
CA TYR A 424 13.37 -21.92 4.89
C TYR A 424 13.07 -22.86 6.08
N LYS A 425 11.82 -22.94 6.52
CA LYS A 425 11.40 -23.79 7.65
C LYS A 425 10.62 -25.02 7.18
N GLU A 426 10.92 -26.16 7.79
CA GLU A 426 10.22 -27.43 7.58
C GLU A 426 9.35 -27.76 8.80
N LEU A 427 8.03 -27.84 8.60
CA LEU A 427 7.03 -28.16 9.62
C LEU A 427 6.64 -29.62 9.50
N LYS A 428 7.13 -30.45 10.44
CA LYS A 428 6.91 -31.91 10.46
C LYS A 428 5.92 -32.34 11.53
N ARG A 429 5.35 -31.40 12.28
CA ARG A 429 4.37 -31.64 13.35
C ARG A 429 3.36 -30.52 13.39
N ASP A 430 2.22 -30.78 14.02
CA ASP A 430 1.20 -29.78 14.22
C ASP A 430 1.70 -28.58 15.03
N VAL A 431 1.37 -27.37 14.58
CA VAL A 431 1.75 -26.11 15.22
C VAL A 431 0.58 -25.12 15.19
N ALA A 432 0.41 -24.37 16.27
CA ALA A 432 -0.68 -23.39 16.35
C ALA A 432 -0.30 -22.17 17.18
N ASN A 433 -0.69 -20.97 16.67
CA ASN A 433 -0.57 -19.68 17.35
C ASN A 433 0.87 -19.28 17.70
N GLU A 434 1.83 -19.65 16.85
CA GLU A 434 3.25 -19.46 17.08
C GLU A 434 3.93 -18.66 15.95
N VAL A 435 5.06 -18.05 16.30
CA VAL A 435 6.04 -17.53 15.33
C VAL A 435 7.18 -18.55 15.26
N ILE A 436 7.37 -19.16 14.10
CA ILE A 436 8.36 -20.21 13.86
C ILE A 436 9.59 -19.55 13.23
N MET A 437 10.65 -19.48 14.06
CA MET A 437 11.91 -18.83 13.73
C MET A 437 12.98 -19.83 13.27
#